data_f1e7d31e960c9789db86a0576d27684f
#
_entry.id   f1e7d31e960c9789db86a0576d27684f
#
_cell.length_a   1.000
_cell.length_b   1.000
_cell.length_c   1.000
_cell.angle_alpha   90.00
_cell.angle_beta   90.00
_cell.angle_gamma   90.00
#
_symmetry.space_group_name_H-M   'P 1'
#
loop_
_entity.id
_entity.type
_entity.pdbx_description
1 polymer ?
#
loop_
_entity_poly.entity_id
_entity_poly.type
_entity_poly.pdbx_seq_one_letter_code
_entity_poly.pdbx_strand_id
1 'polypeptide(L)'
;MKKTALIVLDGWGRADNPEVSAIDKAHTPFVDSLYQNYPQTWIKTSGLDVGLPDGQMGNSEVGHMNLGAGRVVYQDLVKINLAAENGDFANDPTLQNALAHVKATGGNIHIAGLLSDGGVHAHINHAKALCSWLYAEAFENVFVHAFTDGRDTDPQGGAGYLQDLIDHMDATTGRVASVIGRYFAMDRDKRWERVARAYHLLVNGKGTATHDIVGAVKAQYATGTTDEFMEPLFVANEAGAPLATLQENDVVIVFNFRTDRGREITEVLTQSDFPEHQMRALKLHYVTMTSYDDTFKGVEVVFRKDNLSNTLGEVLESAGKTQIRIAETEKYPHVTFFFSGGREEPFEGEERLLCPSPKVATYDLQPEMSAGDIRDAIVPKLKEGKTDFICLNFANPDMVGHTGVMEAAVKACETVDHCLQSVVEAGFEQDYQFIILADHGNADCMLNEDGSPNTAHTTTVVPCFLVGSSSETYSLNEGKLGDIAPTVLALMGVAQPKEMTGVNLLNAK
;
A
#
# COMPACT_ATOMS: atom_id res chain seq x y z
N MET A 1 -11.73 -31.53 12.77
CA MET A 1 -11.55 -30.15 12.33
C MET A 1 -11.85 -29.26 13.52
N LYS A 2 -10.99 -28.30 13.80
CA LYS A 2 -11.15 -27.38 14.93
C LYS A 2 -11.89 -26.11 14.47
N LYS A 3 -12.82 -25.61 15.28
CA LYS A 3 -13.38 -24.26 15.10
C LYS A 3 -12.34 -23.25 15.52
N THR A 4 -12.20 -22.14 14.80
CA THR A 4 -11.12 -21.17 15.07
C THR A 4 -11.67 -19.75 15.12
N ALA A 5 -11.24 -18.99 16.12
CA ALA A 5 -11.49 -17.55 16.21
C ALA A 5 -10.17 -16.79 16.09
N LEU A 6 -10.11 -15.85 15.15
CA LEU A 6 -9.07 -14.86 15.01
C LEU A 6 -9.53 -13.59 15.71
N ILE A 7 -8.85 -13.17 16.76
CA ILE A 7 -9.17 -11.96 17.52
C ILE A 7 -8.04 -10.96 17.33
N VAL A 8 -8.37 -9.79 16.81
CA VAL A 8 -7.45 -8.66 16.61
C VAL A 8 -7.65 -7.66 17.73
N LEU A 9 -6.61 -7.44 18.53
CA LEU A 9 -6.51 -6.38 19.53
C LEU A 9 -5.86 -5.17 18.86
N ASP A 10 -6.64 -4.37 18.14
CA ASP A 10 -6.15 -3.32 17.25
C ASP A 10 -5.27 -2.32 18.01
N GLY A 11 -4.05 -2.08 17.50
CA GLY A 11 -3.10 -1.16 18.14
C GLY A 11 -2.35 -1.70 19.37
N TRP A 12 -2.44 -3.01 19.69
CA TRP A 12 -1.77 -3.63 20.83
C TRP A 12 -0.34 -4.06 20.49
N GLY A 13 0.59 -3.10 20.46
CA GLY A 13 1.99 -3.35 20.18
C GLY A 13 2.79 -3.85 21.39
N ARG A 14 4.06 -4.18 21.14
CA ARG A 14 5.03 -4.48 22.18
C ARG A 14 5.78 -3.21 22.55
N ALA A 15 5.70 -2.79 23.81
CA ALA A 15 6.46 -1.65 24.27
C ALA A 15 7.95 -1.96 24.42
N ASP A 16 8.81 -1.09 23.89
CA ASP A 16 10.24 -1.08 24.20
C ASP A 16 10.52 -0.35 25.54
N ASN A 17 9.66 0.59 25.91
CA ASN A 17 9.72 1.33 27.17
C ASN A 17 8.36 1.31 27.89
N PRO A 18 8.21 0.56 28.99
CA PRO A 18 6.94 0.48 29.73
C PRO A 18 6.42 1.82 30.26
N GLU A 19 7.30 2.81 30.49
CA GLU A 19 6.90 4.11 31.02
C GLU A 19 6.05 4.95 30.05
N VAL A 20 6.14 4.68 28.75
CA VAL A 20 5.35 5.36 27.71
C VAL A 20 4.20 4.52 27.18
N SER A 21 4.04 3.29 27.64
CA SER A 21 3.06 2.31 27.18
C SER A 21 1.78 2.38 28.03
N ALA A 22 0.64 2.53 27.39
CA ALA A 22 -0.65 2.37 28.05
C ALA A 22 -0.94 0.91 28.38
N ILE A 23 -0.45 -0.03 27.56
CA ILE A 23 -0.62 -1.48 27.75
C ILE A 23 0.08 -1.93 29.04
N ASP A 24 1.35 -1.53 29.24
CA ASP A 24 2.11 -1.93 30.42
C ASP A 24 1.62 -1.26 31.72
N LYS A 25 0.95 -0.09 31.60
CA LYS A 25 0.33 0.60 32.74
C LYS A 25 -1.06 0.07 33.08
N ALA A 26 -1.72 -0.59 32.16
CA ALA A 26 -3.05 -1.12 32.33
C ALA A 26 -3.04 -2.39 33.19
N HIS A 27 -4.12 -2.61 33.95
CA HIS A 27 -4.35 -3.86 34.65
C HIS A 27 -5.04 -4.87 33.71
N THR A 28 -4.25 -5.76 33.12
CA THR A 28 -4.68 -6.70 32.08
C THR A 28 -4.45 -8.16 32.48
N PRO A 29 -5.09 -8.64 33.58
CA PRO A 29 -4.77 -9.94 34.18
C PRO A 29 -5.04 -11.13 33.23
N PHE A 30 -5.99 -11.00 32.30
CA PHE A 30 -6.27 -12.06 31.35
C PHE A 30 -5.16 -12.15 30.28
N VAL A 31 -4.79 -11.04 29.64
CA VAL A 31 -3.70 -11.02 28.66
C VAL A 31 -2.37 -11.42 29.31
N ASP A 32 -2.10 -10.95 30.54
CA ASP A 32 -0.91 -11.35 31.31
C ASP A 32 -0.87 -12.86 31.53
N SER A 33 -2.04 -13.48 31.76
CA SER A 33 -2.13 -14.93 31.91
C SER A 33 -1.85 -15.69 30.62
N LEU A 34 -2.12 -15.08 29.45
CA LEU A 34 -1.82 -15.70 28.15
C LEU A 34 -0.31 -15.86 27.95
N TYR A 35 0.50 -14.86 28.33
CA TYR A 35 1.96 -14.95 28.27
C TYR A 35 2.52 -16.09 29.13
N GLN A 36 1.85 -16.43 30.23
CA GLN A 36 2.31 -17.45 31.17
C GLN A 36 1.86 -18.87 30.79
N ASN A 37 0.66 -19.00 30.22
CA ASN A 37 -0.02 -20.28 30.12
C ASN A 37 -0.13 -20.83 28.68
N TYR A 38 0.12 -20.00 27.66
CA TYR A 38 -0.11 -20.39 26.27
C TYR A 38 1.11 -20.13 25.36
N PRO A 39 1.28 -20.88 24.27
CA PRO A 39 2.28 -20.59 23.27
C PRO A 39 2.06 -19.18 22.72
N GLN A 40 3.13 -18.40 22.66
CA GLN A 40 3.13 -17.07 22.15
C GLN A 40 4.35 -16.82 21.26
N THR A 41 4.23 -15.87 20.37
CA THR A 41 5.30 -15.41 19.48
C THR A 41 5.12 -13.93 19.13
N TRP A 42 6.09 -13.39 18.37
CA TRP A 42 6.05 -12.02 17.89
C TRP A 42 5.78 -11.99 16.39
N ILE A 43 4.90 -11.08 15.97
CA ILE A 43 4.52 -10.88 14.57
C ILE A 43 4.98 -9.50 14.11
N LYS A 44 5.61 -9.46 12.95
CA LYS A 44 6.00 -8.22 12.28
C LYS A 44 4.82 -7.60 11.56
N THR A 45 4.65 -6.27 11.75
CA THR A 45 3.46 -5.53 11.29
C THR A 45 3.79 -4.25 10.53
N SER A 46 5.07 -4.01 10.19
CA SER A 46 5.54 -2.77 9.58
C SER A 46 6.47 -3.02 8.39
N GLY A 47 6.72 -1.99 7.60
CA GLY A 47 7.68 -2.02 6.50
C GLY A 47 7.40 -3.12 5.47
N LEU A 48 8.46 -3.68 4.91
CA LEU A 48 8.39 -4.69 3.84
C LEU A 48 7.66 -5.97 4.25
N ASP A 49 7.62 -6.30 5.55
CA ASP A 49 6.93 -7.50 6.06
C ASP A 49 5.40 -7.43 5.89
N VAL A 50 4.86 -6.24 5.64
CA VAL A 50 3.42 -6.02 5.35
C VAL A 50 3.18 -5.34 4.01
N GLY A 51 4.22 -5.15 3.18
CA GLY A 51 4.12 -4.57 1.84
C GLY A 51 4.16 -3.04 1.80
N LEU A 52 4.65 -2.41 2.85
CA LEU A 52 4.92 -0.98 2.97
C LEU A 52 6.40 -0.68 2.73
N PRO A 53 6.78 0.58 2.42
CA PRO A 53 8.18 1.00 2.42
C PRO A 53 8.90 0.64 3.73
N ASP A 54 10.22 0.41 3.64
CA ASP A 54 11.03 0.10 4.82
C ASP A 54 10.93 1.21 5.87
N GLY A 55 10.81 0.81 7.16
CA GLY A 55 10.63 1.74 8.27
C GLY A 55 9.25 2.39 8.38
N GLN A 56 8.33 2.18 7.45
CA GLN A 56 6.97 2.71 7.54
C GLN A 56 6.14 1.88 8.51
N MET A 57 5.47 2.55 9.46
CA MET A 57 4.53 1.92 10.41
C MET A 57 3.36 1.28 9.67
N GLY A 58 2.88 0.13 10.19
CA GLY A 58 1.66 -0.52 9.73
C GLY A 58 0.41 0.31 9.99
N ASN A 59 -0.70 -0.14 9.44
CA ASN A 59 -2.03 0.40 9.71
C ASN A 59 -3.09 -0.71 9.55
N SER A 60 -4.30 -0.44 10.04
CA SER A 60 -5.35 -1.46 10.09
C SER A 60 -5.79 -1.93 8.69
N GLU A 61 -5.80 -1.07 7.66
CA GLU A 61 -6.16 -1.45 6.29
C GLU A 61 -5.17 -2.49 5.73
N VAL A 62 -3.87 -2.17 5.77
CA VAL A 62 -2.81 -3.07 5.32
C VAL A 62 -2.73 -4.31 6.20
N GLY A 63 -2.86 -4.16 7.52
CA GLY A 63 -2.81 -5.26 8.47
C GLY A 63 -3.90 -6.30 8.20
N HIS A 64 -5.16 -5.88 8.14
CA HIS A 64 -6.29 -6.78 7.88
C HIS A 64 -6.25 -7.38 6.48
N MET A 65 -5.76 -6.63 5.48
CA MET A 65 -5.57 -7.16 4.13
C MET A 65 -4.55 -8.30 4.11
N ASN A 66 -3.42 -8.15 4.78
CA ASN A 66 -2.41 -9.22 4.90
C ASN A 66 -2.95 -10.44 5.67
N LEU A 67 -3.66 -10.19 6.81
CA LEU A 67 -4.31 -11.23 7.60
C LEU A 67 -5.28 -12.07 6.76
N GLY A 68 -6.10 -11.44 5.94
CA GLY A 68 -7.08 -12.13 5.10
C GLY A 68 -6.49 -12.75 3.84
N ALA A 69 -5.49 -12.12 3.22
CA ALA A 69 -4.88 -12.58 2.00
C ALA A 69 -3.92 -13.78 2.19
N GLY A 70 -3.41 -14.01 3.43
CA GLY A 70 -2.43 -15.06 3.70
C GLY A 70 -1.10 -14.89 2.97
N ARG A 71 -0.74 -13.65 2.67
CA ARG A 71 0.49 -13.24 1.98
C ARG A 71 0.77 -11.76 2.20
N VAL A 72 2.01 -11.35 1.94
CA VAL A 72 2.33 -9.91 1.90
C VAL A 72 1.68 -9.29 0.67
N VAL A 73 0.86 -8.27 0.90
CA VAL A 73 0.21 -7.49 -0.16
C VAL A 73 0.99 -6.18 -0.33
N TYR A 74 1.87 -6.15 -1.31
CA TYR A 74 2.72 -4.99 -1.56
C TYR A 74 1.92 -3.81 -2.12
N GLN A 75 2.13 -2.62 -1.57
CA GLN A 75 1.69 -1.37 -2.20
C GLN A 75 2.43 -1.14 -3.53
N ASP A 76 1.82 -0.40 -4.44
CA ASP A 76 2.35 -0.18 -5.79
C ASP A 76 3.79 0.32 -5.78
N LEU A 77 4.11 1.31 -4.93
CA LEU A 77 5.48 1.82 -4.78
C LEU A 77 6.48 0.70 -4.45
N VAL A 78 6.17 -0.11 -3.45
CA VAL A 78 7.06 -1.18 -2.98
C VAL A 78 7.19 -2.28 -4.03
N LYS A 79 6.07 -2.65 -4.67
CA LYS A 79 6.04 -3.65 -5.75
C LYS A 79 6.95 -3.23 -6.92
N ILE A 80 6.87 -1.96 -7.32
CA ILE A 80 7.68 -1.42 -8.42
C ILE A 80 9.14 -1.24 -7.99
N ASN A 81 9.42 -0.79 -6.76
CA ASN A 81 10.78 -0.71 -6.23
C ASN A 81 11.48 -2.07 -6.25
N LEU A 82 10.81 -3.11 -5.73
CA LEU A 82 11.36 -4.48 -5.75
C LEU A 82 11.61 -4.98 -7.17
N ALA A 83 10.67 -4.74 -8.09
CA ALA A 83 10.85 -5.12 -9.49
C ALA A 83 12.02 -4.37 -10.16
N ALA A 84 12.19 -3.09 -9.84
CA ALA A 84 13.32 -2.29 -10.32
C ALA A 84 14.66 -2.78 -9.77
N GLU A 85 14.74 -3.06 -8.46
CA GLU A 85 15.94 -3.57 -7.79
C GLU A 85 16.35 -4.97 -8.25
N ASN A 86 15.35 -5.85 -8.44
CA ASN A 86 15.59 -7.22 -8.91
C ASN A 86 15.87 -7.34 -10.41
N GLY A 87 15.64 -6.26 -11.19
CA GLY A 87 15.74 -6.29 -12.65
C GLY A 87 14.57 -6.98 -13.35
N ASP A 88 13.42 -7.11 -12.69
CA ASP A 88 12.24 -7.84 -13.19
C ASP A 88 11.59 -7.18 -14.42
N PHE A 89 11.88 -5.89 -14.68
CA PHE A 89 11.44 -5.19 -15.90
C PHE A 89 11.88 -5.93 -17.17
N ALA A 90 13.03 -6.60 -17.15
CA ALA A 90 13.52 -7.39 -18.27
C ALA A 90 12.64 -8.61 -18.60
N ASN A 91 11.85 -9.09 -17.64
CA ASN A 91 10.98 -10.26 -17.78
C ASN A 91 9.49 -9.89 -17.91
N ASP A 92 9.15 -8.61 -17.80
CA ASP A 92 7.75 -8.18 -17.88
C ASP A 92 7.24 -8.26 -19.33
N PRO A 93 6.14 -8.99 -19.59
CA PRO A 93 5.64 -9.20 -20.95
C PRO A 93 5.15 -7.91 -21.61
N THR A 94 4.63 -6.93 -20.85
CA THR A 94 4.17 -5.64 -21.37
C THR A 94 5.35 -4.81 -21.87
N LEU A 95 6.41 -4.73 -21.07
CA LEU A 95 7.64 -4.03 -21.43
C LEU A 95 8.35 -4.71 -22.61
N GLN A 96 8.39 -6.05 -22.64
CA GLN A 96 8.96 -6.80 -23.76
C GLN A 96 8.15 -6.60 -25.05
N ASN A 97 6.81 -6.53 -25.00
CA ASN A 97 5.96 -6.19 -26.15
C ASN A 97 6.26 -4.78 -26.66
N ALA A 98 6.40 -3.79 -25.77
CA ALA A 98 6.76 -2.42 -26.12
C ALA A 98 8.13 -2.35 -26.83
N LEU A 99 9.12 -3.07 -26.33
CA LEU A 99 10.45 -3.16 -26.95
C LEU A 99 10.39 -3.86 -28.32
N ALA A 100 9.64 -4.93 -28.45
CA ALA A 100 9.44 -5.62 -29.72
C ALA A 100 8.76 -4.72 -30.76
N HIS A 101 7.74 -3.95 -30.34
CA HIS A 101 7.06 -2.98 -31.20
C HIS A 101 8.03 -1.93 -31.74
N VAL A 102 8.81 -1.29 -30.89
CA VAL A 102 9.73 -0.23 -31.32
C VAL A 102 10.85 -0.78 -32.21
N LYS A 103 11.38 -1.96 -31.92
CA LYS A 103 12.36 -2.65 -32.79
C LYS A 103 11.78 -2.97 -34.17
N ALA A 104 10.49 -3.29 -34.28
CA ALA A 104 9.81 -3.57 -35.55
C ALA A 104 9.46 -2.30 -36.33
N THR A 105 9.10 -1.22 -35.68
CA THR A 105 8.69 0.04 -36.33
C THR A 105 9.86 0.99 -36.61
N GLY A 106 10.98 0.84 -35.90
CA GLY A 106 12.13 1.75 -35.99
C GLY A 106 11.88 3.10 -35.29
N GLY A 107 10.89 3.15 -34.39
CA GLY A 107 10.55 4.35 -33.59
C GLY A 107 11.47 4.58 -32.40
N ASN A 108 11.02 5.43 -31.49
CA ASN A 108 11.71 5.80 -30.25
C ASN A 108 10.97 5.26 -29.03
N ILE A 109 11.68 5.13 -27.90
CA ILE A 109 11.07 4.96 -26.59
C ILE A 109 11.15 6.28 -25.83
N HIS A 110 10.00 6.74 -25.36
CA HIS A 110 9.85 7.93 -24.54
C HIS A 110 9.45 7.51 -23.12
N ILE A 111 10.27 7.86 -22.13
CA ILE A 111 10.01 7.64 -20.71
C ILE A 111 9.52 8.96 -20.13
N ALA A 112 8.31 9.01 -19.57
CA ALA A 112 7.73 10.23 -19.05
C ALA A 112 7.23 10.04 -17.62
N GLY A 113 7.34 11.07 -16.76
CA GLY A 113 6.81 11.01 -15.41
C GLY A 113 7.45 11.99 -14.44
N LEU A 114 6.97 11.96 -13.20
CA LEU A 114 7.42 12.83 -12.11
C LEU A 114 8.80 12.41 -11.63
N LEU A 115 9.79 13.29 -11.82
CA LEU A 115 11.19 13.03 -11.52
C LEU A 115 11.54 13.56 -10.13
N SER A 116 11.37 12.74 -9.12
CA SER A 116 11.78 13.00 -7.74
C SER A 116 11.95 11.69 -6.95
N ASP A 117 12.41 11.78 -5.73
CA ASP A 117 12.51 10.67 -4.76
C ASP A 117 11.34 10.67 -3.74
N GLY A 118 10.35 11.55 -3.91
CA GLY A 118 9.23 11.71 -2.98
C GLY A 118 8.33 10.48 -2.84
N GLY A 119 8.29 9.59 -3.84
CA GLY A 119 7.58 8.31 -3.76
C GLY A 119 6.06 8.39 -3.65
N VAL A 120 5.45 9.57 -3.92
CA VAL A 120 3.99 9.76 -3.84
C VAL A 120 3.29 9.37 -5.15
N HIS A 121 3.84 9.78 -6.28
CA HIS A 121 3.29 9.52 -7.62
C HIS A 121 4.21 8.66 -8.48
N ALA A 122 5.50 8.80 -8.28
CA ALA A 122 6.58 8.12 -9.00
C ALA A 122 7.83 8.09 -8.12
N HIS A 123 8.87 7.42 -8.58
CA HIS A 123 10.19 7.48 -7.97
C HIS A 123 11.28 7.48 -9.05
N ILE A 124 12.31 8.31 -8.89
CA ILE A 124 13.43 8.44 -9.86
C ILE A 124 14.10 7.09 -10.17
N ASN A 125 14.17 6.17 -9.20
CA ASN A 125 14.78 4.86 -9.40
C ASN A 125 13.99 4.01 -10.42
N HIS A 126 12.68 4.25 -10.62
CA HIS A 126 11.90 3.57 -11.65
C HIS A 126 12.35 4.02 -13.05
N ALA A 127 12.57 5.31 -13.26
CA ALA A 127 13.11 5.84 -14.52
C ALA A 127 14.52 5.31 -14.80
N LYS A 128 15.39 5.28 -13.78
CA LYS A 128 16.74 4.71 -13.87
C LYS A 128 16.69 3.22 -14.22
N ALA A 129 15.83 2.44 -13.59
CA ALA A 129 15.68 1.00 -13.85
C ALA A 129 15.20 0.73 -15.29
N LEU A 130 14.29 1.56 -15.83
CA LEU A 130 13.87 1.50 -17.24
C LEU A 130 15.06 1.77 -18.19
N CYS A 131 15.88 2.79 -17.90
CA CYS A 131 17.09 3.06 -18.68
C CYS A 131 18.09 1.90 -18.60
N SER A 132 18.32 1.33 -17.42
CA SER A 132 19.21 0.18 -17.24
C SER A 132 18.72 -1.06 -17.98
N TRP A 133 17.42 -1.34 -17.96
CA TRP A 133 16.81 -2.42 -18.72
C TRP A 133 17.04 -2.23 -20.24
N LEU A 134 16.74 -1.03 -20.77
CA LEU A 134 16.89 -0.73 -22.20
C LEU A 134 18.36 -0.78 -22.64
N TYR A 135 19.29 -0.39 -21.77
CA TYR A 135 20.72 -0.55 -22.02
C TYR A 135 21.12 -2.03 -22.14
N ALA A 136 20.64 -2.88 -21.23
CA ALA A 136 20.89 -4.31 -21.29
C ALA A 136 20.30 -4.96 -22.58
N GLU A 137 19.21 -4.39 -23.12
CA GLU A 137 18.59 -4.79 -24.39
C GLU A 137 19.26 -4.16 -25.62
N ALA A 138 20.37 -3.43 -25.45
CA ALA A 138 21.10 -2.70 -26.48
C ALA A 138 20.22 -1.75 -27.31
N PHE A 139 19.28 -1.06 -26.65
CA PHE A 139 18.41 -0.08 -27.28
C PHE A 139 18.80 1.34 -26.92
N GLU A 140 19.15 2.19 -27.93
CA GLU A 140 19.76 3.49 -27.73
C GLU A 140 18.83 4.69 -27.96
N ASN A 141 17.72 4.50 -28.71
CA ASN A 141 16.79 5.59 -29.03
C ASN A 141 15.81 5.84 -27.89
N VAL A 142 16.33 6.21 -26.72
CA VAL A 142 15.59 6.43 -25.47
C VAL A 142 15.61 7.91 -25.11
N PHE A 143 14.44 8.49 -24.88
CA PHE A 143 14.27 9.91 -24.55
C PHE A 143 13.44 10.07 -23.27
N VAL A 144 13.89 10.90 -22.33
CA VAL A 144 13.19 11.15 -21.08
C VAL A 144 12.52 12.52 -21.11
N HIS A 145 11.25 12.55 -20.76
CA HIS A 145 10.43 13.75 -20.53
C HIS A 145 10.17 13.88 -19.03
N ALA A 146 10.94 14.70 -18.35
CA ALA A 146 10.88 14.83 -16.91
C ALA A 146 9.80 15.85 -16.49
N PHE A 147 8.92 15.43 -15.58
CA PHE A 147 8.03 16.35 -14.89
C PHE A 147 8.66 16.68 -13.54
N THR A 148 8.87 17.98 -13.24
CA THR A 148 9.46 18.40 -11.97
C THR A 148 8.41 18.48 -10.87
N ASP A 149 8.82 18.19 -9.62
CA ASP A 149 7.92 18.00 -8.47
C ASP A 149 7.68 19.28 -7.68
N GLY A 150 8.53 19.60 -6.73
CA GLY A 150 8.46 20.80 -5.89
C GLY A 150 7.25 20.89 -4.97
N ARG A 151 6.45 19.82 -4.85
CA ARG A 151 5.29 19.73 -3.97
C ARG A 151 5.42 18.63 -2.94
N ASP A 152 5.89 17.46 -3.37
CA ASP A 152 6.12 16.29 -2.50
C ASP A 152 7.60 16.22 -2.08
N THR A 153 8.45 17.08 -2.66
CA THR A 153 9.88 17.26 -2.38
C THR A 153 10.25 18.74 -2.34
N ASP A 154 11.54 19.04 -2.10
CA ASP A 154 12.07 20.41 -2.11
C ASP A 154 11.65 21.18 -3.37
N PRO A 155 11.13 22.41 -3.26
CA PRO A 155 10.67 23.20 -4.40
C PRO A 155 11.76 23.53 -5.45
N GLN A 156 13.02 23.32 -5.16
CA GLN A 156 14.16 23.51 -6.07
C GLN A 156 15.06 22.27 -6.19
N GLY A 157 14.54 21.09 -5.83
CA GLY A 157 15.24 19.80 -5.89
C GLY A 157 15.43 19.26 -7.31
N GLY A 158 14.60 19.67 -8.26
CA GLY A 158 14.51 19.11 -9.61
C GLY A 158 15.83 19.16 -10.41
N ALA A 159 16.63 20.21 -10.24
CA ALA A 159 17.95 20.30 -10.88
C ALA A 159 18.90 19.19 -10.40
N GLY A 160 18.81 18.79 -9.12
CA GLY A 160 19.59 17.68 -8.55
C GLY A 160 19.11 16.34 -9.09
N TYR A 161 17.81 16.09 -9.12
CA TYR A 161 17.24 14.86 -9.69
C TYR A 161 17.52 14.71 -11.18
N LEU A 162 17.50 15.81 -11.95
CA LEU A 162 17.87 15.79 -13.37
C LEU A 162 19.34 15.41 -13.54
N GLN A 163 20.26 15.98 -12.76
CA GLN A 163 21.68 15.65 -12.84
C GLN A 163 21.92 14.18 -12.48
N ASP A 164 21.29 13.68 -11.40
CA ASP A 164 21.41 12.30 -10.97
C ASP A 164 20.86 11.30 -12.03
N LEU A 165 19.77 11.65 -12.75
CA LEU A 165 19.30 10.84 -13.86
C LEU A 165 20.24 10.92 -15.07
N ILE A 166 20.79 12.08 -15.40
CA ILE A 166 21.74 12.24 -16.50
C ILE A 166 23.00 11.41 -16.24
N ASP A 167 23.57 11.50 -15.04
CA ASP A 167 24.75 10.72 -14.65
C ASP A 167 24.49 9.20 -14.79
N HIS A 168 23.30 8.75 -14.46
CA HIS A 168 22.89 7.35 -14.65
C HIS A 168 22.75 6.98 -16.14
N MET A 169 22.14 7.86 -16.96
CA MET A 169 21.97 7.63 -18.40
C MET A 169 23.29 7.64 -19.15
N ASP A 170 24.27 8.45 -18.74
CA ASP A 170 25.63 8.47 -19.31
C ASP A 170 26.34 7.13 -19.08
N ALA A 171 26.03 6.42 -18.00
CA ALA A 171 26.54 5.07 -17.72
C ALA A 171 25.71 3.93 -18.35
N THR A 172 24.52 4.24 -18.87
CA THR A 172 23.57 3.28 -19.44
C THR A 172 23.07 3.74 -20.81
N THR A 173 21.78 4.09 -20.92
CA THR A 173 21.17 4.64 -22.15
C THR A 173 20.12 5.70 -21.81
N GLY A 174 19.84 6.55 -22.75
CA GLY A 174 18.82 7.59 -22.66
C GLY A 174 19.37 9.00 -22.70
N ARG A 175 18.50 9.95 -23.00
CA ARG A 175 18.79 11.39 -23.02
C ARG A 175 17.56 12.17 -22.57
N VAL A 176 17.74 13.20 -21.75
CA VAL A 176 16.63 14.11 -21.43
C VAL A 176 16.23 14.87 -22.70
N ALA A 177 14.97 14.79 -23.08
CA ALA A 177 14.40 15.52 -24.23
C ALA A 177 13.66 16.79 -23.80
N SER A 178 12.95 16.75 -22.67
CA SER A 178 12.19 17.91 -22.18
C SER A 178 11.97 17.88 -20.67
N VAL A 179 11.70 19.05 -20.11
CA VAL A 179 11.36 19.27 -18.69
C VAL A 179 10.17 20.22 -18.60
N ILE A 180 9.23 19.92 -17.70
CA ILE A 180 8.06 20.76 -17.40
C ILE A 180 7.57 20.49 -15.98
N GLY A 181 7.01 21.51 -15.32
CA GLY A 181 6.46 21.35 -13.97
C GLY A 181 5.17 20.52 -13.94
N ARG A 182 4.99 19.78 -12.83
CA ARG A 182 3.80 18.95 -12.58
C ARG A 182 2.48 19.72 -12.61
N TYR A 183 2.51 21.02 -12.35
CA TYR A 183 1.34 21.88 -12.44
C TYR A 183 0.67 21.81 -13.83
N PHE A 184 1.47 21.61 -14.87
CA PHE A 184 1.00 21.49 -16.26
C PHE A 184 0.80 20.04 -16.68
N ALA A 185 1.78 19.15 -16.40
CA ALA A 185 1.78 17.79 -16.91
C ALA A 185 0.93 16.82 -16.08
N MET A 186 0.56 17.21 -14.86
CA MET A 186 -0.12 16.35 -13.90
C MET A 186 -1.36 17.04 -13.30
N ASP A 187 -2.13 17.76 -14.13
CA ASP A 187 -3.44 18.27 -13.73
C ASP A 187 -4.42 17.12 -13.47
N ARG A 188 -5.43 17.36 -12.64
CA ARG A 188 -6.51 16.41 -12.34
C ARG A 188 -7.89 17.09 -12.23
N ASP A 189 -7.95 18.38 -12.57
CA ASP A 189 -9.13 19.23 -12.42
C ASP A 189 -9.72 19.65 -13.77
N LYS A 190 -9.33 18.93 -14.86
CA LYS A 190 -9.74 19.19 -16.26
C LYS A 190 -9.41 20.60 -16.74
N ARG A 191 -8.26 21.09 -16.28
CA ARG A 191 -7.70 22.35 -16.74
C ARG A 191 -6.92 22.14 -18.03
N TRP A 192 -7.65 21.90 -19.12
CA TRP A 192 -7.07 21.54 -20.42
C TRP A 192 -6.06 22.55 -20.95
N GLU A 193 -6.19 23.84 -20.60
CA GLU A 193 -5.22 24.86 -20.90
C GLU A 193 -3.84 24.63 -20.28
N ARG A 194 -3.78 23.95 -19.12
CA ARG A 194 -2.52 23.52 -18.47
C ARG A 194 -1.96 22.29 -19.15
N VAL A 195 -2.80 21.28 -19.33
CA VAL A 195 -2.43 20.02 -20.00
C VAL A 195 -1.92 20.26 -21.40
N ALA A 196 -2.52 21.21 -22.13
CA ALA A 196 -2.10 21.62 -23.46
C ALA A 196 -0.65 22.09 -23.51
N ARG A 197 -0.14 22.74 -22.47
CA ARG A 197 1.28 23.15 -22.41
C ARG A 197 2.21 21.95 -22.38
N ALA A 198 1.88 20.93 -21.58
CA ALA A 198 2.63 19.68 -21.54
C ALA A 198 2.50 18.91 -22.86
N TYR A 199 1.27 18.77 -23.39
CA TYR A 199 1.03 18.12 -24.68
C TYR A 199 1.87 18.78 -25.80
N HIS A 200 1.82 20.11 -25.90
CA HIS A 200 2.56 20.82 -26.97
C HIS A 200 4.08 20.77 -26.80
N LEU A 201 4.59 20.64 -25.56
CA LEU A 201 5.99 20.37 -25.35
C LEU A 201 6.34 18.96 -25.86
N LEU A 202 5.59 17.96 -25.47
CA LEU A 202 5.86 16.56 -25.78
C LEU A 202 5.69 16.25 -27.29
N VAL A 203 4.65 16.79 -27.92
CA VAL A 203 4.29 16.45 -29.31
C VAL A 203 4.85 17.45 -30.33
N ASN A 204 4.84 18.75 -30.00
CA ASN A 204 5.21 19.81 -30.94
C ASN A 204 6.54 20.50 -30.60
N GLY A 205 7.19 20.11 -29.49
CA GLY A 205 8.43 20.74 -29.03
C GLY A 205 8.29 22.22 -28.69
N LYS A 206 7.09 22.64 -28.23
CA LYS A 206 6.86 24.04 -27.84
C LYS A 206 7.39 24.32 -26.43
N GLY A 207 8.45 25.06 -26.34
CA GLY A 207 9.10 25.42 -25.08
C GLY A 207 10.34 26.30 -25.32
N THR A 208 11.10 26.55 -24.29
CA THR A 208 12.39 27.24 -24.38
C THR A 208 13.48 26.22 -24.72
N ALA A 209 14.22 26.48 -25.79
CA ALA A 209 15.33 25.64 -26.24
C ALA A 209 16.55 25.83 -25.33
N THR A 210 17.24 24.72 -25.03
CA THR A 210 18.51 24.74 -24.30
C THR A 210 19.41 23.60 -24.74
N HIS A 211 20.72 23.76 -24.59
CA HIS A 211 21.71 22.69 -24.70
C HIS A 211 22.21 22.22 -23.32
N ASP A 212 21.88 22.98 -22.26
CA ASP A 212 22.15 22.66 -20.86
C ASP A 212 20.83 22.69 -20.07
N ILE A 213 20.19 21.54 -19.93
CA ILE A 213 18.87 21.44 -19.32
C ILE A 213 18.93 21.73 -17.82
N VAL A 214 19.97 21.29 -17.11
CA VAL A 214 20.16 21.54 -15.68
C VAL A 214 20.42 23.02 -15.42
N GLY A 215 21.27 23.65 -16.22
CA GLY A 215 21.51 25.10 -16.16
C GLY A 215 20.25 25.91 -16.45
N ALA A 216 19.40 25.48 -17.40
CA ALA A 216 18.16 26.15 -17.73
C ALA A 216 17.11 26.05 -16.59
N VAL A 217 17.04 24.90 -15.90
CA VAL A 217 16.21 24.76 -14.70
C VAL A 217 16.67 25.70 -13.59
N LYS A 218 17.99 25.74 -13.29
CA LYS A 218 18.57 26.66 -12.30
C LYS A 218 18.33 28.14 -12.67
N ALA A 219 18.33 28.47 -13.96
CA ALA A 219 18.02 29.83 -14.43
C ALA A 219 16.56 30.20 -14.13
N GLN A 220 15.62 29.27 -14.22
CA GLN A 220 14.22 29.53 -13.82
C GLN A 220 14.10 29.73 -12.31
N TYR A 221 14.84 28.97 -11.48
CA TYR A 221 14.86 29.22 -10.03
C TYR A 221 15.34 30.64 -9.69
N ALA A 222 16.34 31.13 -10.40
CA ALA A 222 16.86 32.50 -10.21
C ALA A 222 15.83 33.59 -10.52
N THR A 223 14.79 33.28 -11.30
CA THR A 223 13.65 34.17 -11.58
C THR A 223 12.44 33.95 -10.69
N GLY A 224 12.53 33.03 -9.71
CA GLY A 224 11.49 32.75 -8.74
C GLY A 224 10.51 31.63 -9.16
N THR A 225 10.74 30.95 -10.30
CA THR A 225 9.94 29.81 -10.72
C THR A 225 10.48 28.54 -10.04
N THR A 226 9.63 27.83 -9.31
CA THR A 226 9.97 26.56 -8.65
C THR A 226 9.61 25.37 -9.51
N ASP A 227 10.00 24.16 -9.07
CA ASP A 227 9.79 22.91 -9.80
C ASP A 227 8.31 22.67 -10.16
N GLU A 228 7.38 22.89 -9.24
CA GLU A 228 5.95 22.67 -9.51
C GLU A 228 5.47 23.46 -10.73
N PHE A 229 5.98 24.68 -10.92
CA PHE A 229 5.57 25.63 -11.96
C PHE A 229 6.60 25.79 -13.08
N MET A 230 7.57 24.87 -13.20
CA MET A 230 8.62 24.90 -14.21
C MET A 230 8.03 25.07 -15.60
N GLU A 231 8.40 26.17 -16.27
CA GLU A 231 7.98 26.44 -17.63
C GLU A 231 8.59 25.45 -18.64
N PRO A 232 7.91 25.13 -19.75
CA PRO A 232 8.37 24.13 -20.71
C PRO A 232 9.78 24.40 -21.25
N LEU A 233 10.68 23.42 -21.09
CA LEU A 233 12.04 23.41 -21.61
C LEU A 233 12.23 22.19 -22.51
N PHE A 234 12.98 22.32 -23.60
CA PHE A 234 13.42 21.18 -24.40
C PHE A 234 14.91 21.26 -24.71
N VAL A 235 15.54 20.08 -24.78
CA VAL A 235 16.93 19.99 -25.25
C VAL A 235 16.95 20.14 -26.77
N ALA A 236 17.75 21.08 -27.26
CA ALA A 236 17.90 21.35 -28.68
C ALA A 236 18.98 20.46 -29.31
N ASN A 237 18.75 20.00 -30.51
CA ASN A 237 19.77 19.39 -31.35
C ASN A 237 20.65 20.48 -32.00
N GLU A 238 21.66 20.10 -32.79
CA GLU A 238 22.57 21.05 -33.44
C GLU A 238 21.86 22.06 -34.36
N ALA A 239 20.70 21.71 -34.90
CA ALA A 239 19.89 22.61 -35.74
C ALA A 239 18.95 23.52 -34.93
N GLY A 240 18.97 23.45 -33.60
CA GLY A 240 18.11 24.22 -32.72
C GLY A 240 16.67 23.66 -32.59
N ALA A 241 16.37 22.53 -33.22
CA ALA A 241 15.09 21.84 -33.09
C ALA A 241 15.09 20.93 -31.85
N PRO A 242 13.88 20.53 -31.33
CA PRO A 242 13.80 19.58 -30.24
C PRO A 242 14.59 18.29 -30.51
N LEU A 243 15.28 17.79 -29.51
CA LEU A 243 16.06 16.54 -29.61
C LEU A 243 15.15 15.37 -29.98
N ALA A 244 13.97 15.30 -29.37
CA ALA A 244 12.92 14.33 -29.67
C ALA A 244 11.52 14.89 -29.27
N THR A 245 10.51 14.47 -30.04
CA THR A 245 9.11 14.68 -29.75
C THR A 245 8.33 13.39 -30.03
N LEU A 246 7.16 13.21 -29.44
CA LEU A 246 6.33 12.02 -29.65
C LEU A 246 5.80 11.97 -31.09
N GLN A 247 6.00 10.86 -31.77
CA GLN A 247 5.53 10.60 -33.13
C GLN A 247 4.64 9.37 -33.15
N GLU A 248 3.83 9.24 -34.22
CA GLU A 248 3.04 8.03 -34.46
C GLU A 248 3.90 6.78 -34.44
N ASN A 249 3.45 5.73 -33.76
CA ASN A 249 4.10 4.44 -33.55
C ASN A 249 5.31 4.46 -32.57
N ASP A 250 5.63 5.58 -31.93
CA ASP A 250 6.57 5.57 -30.83
C ASP A 250 6.00 4.83 -29.61
N VAL A 251 6.89 4.35 -28.76
CA VAL A 251 6.56 3.80 -27.44
C VAL A 251 6.63 4.91 -26.42
N VAL A 252 5.62 5.02 -25.58
CA VAL A 252 5.63 5.91 -24.41
C VAL A 252 5.44 5.08 -23.15
N ILE A 253 6.39 5.17 -22.21
CA ILE A 253 6.32 4.51 -20.90
C ILE A 253 6.18 5.60 -19.83
N VAL A 254 5.02 5.66 -19.18
CA VAL A 254 4.79 6.59 -18.07
C VAL A 254 5.07 5.88 -16.76
N PHE A 255 6.12 6.33 -16.04
CA PHE A 255 6.57 5.66 -14.82
C PHE A 255 5.85 6.12 -13.53
N ASN A 256 4.85 6.99 -13.62
CA ASN A 256 3.97 7.27 -12.50
C ASN A 256 3.12 6.03 -12.18
N PHE A 257 3.01 5.71 -10.88
CA PHE A 257 2.18 4.60 -10.40
C PHE A 257 0.87 5.07 -9.74
N ARG A 258 0.82 6.28 -9.18
CA ARG A 258 -0.43 6.85 -8.68
C ARG A 258 -1.28 7.40 -9.82
N THR A 259 -2.54 6.97 -9.86
CA THR A 259 -3.40 7.06 -11.03
C THR A 259 -4.03 8.42 -11.29
N ASP A 260 -4.34 9.20 -10.24
CA ASP A 260 -5.19 10.39 -10.29
C ASP A 260 -4.65 11.51 -11.21
N ARG A 261 -3.33 11.69 -11.25
CA ARG A 261 -2.68 12.76 -12.03
C ARG A 261 -2.05 12.31 -13.36
N GLY A 262 -2.10 11.00 -13.65
CA GLY A 262 -1.67 10.48 -14.96
C GLY A 262 -2.78 10.42 -16.00
N ARG A 263 -4.05 10.55 -15.58
CA ARG A 263 -5.22 10.36 -16.46
C ARG A 263 -5.29 11.36 -17.58
N GLU A 264 -5.25 12.65 -17.29
CA GLU A 264 -5.51 13.71 -18.28
C GLU A 264 -4.45 13.76 -19.37
N ILE A 265 -3.16 13.64 -19.02
CA ILE A 265 -2.10 13.59 -20.04
C ILE A 265 -2.21 12.32 -20.90
N THR A 266 -2.61 11.18 -20.32
CA THR A 266 -2.86 9.96 -21.06
C THR A 266 -4.06 10.11 -21.98
N GLU A 267 -5.15 10.72 -21.51
CA GLU A 267 -6.37 10.96 -22.29
C GLU A 267 -6.08 11.78 -23.56
N VAL A 268 -5.40 12.92 -23.40
CA VAL A 268 -5.12 13.81 -24.56
C VAL A 268 -4.09 13.24 -25.52
N LEU A 269 -3.20 12.33 -25.05
CA LEU A 269 -2.23 11.68 -25.92
C LEU A 269 -2.81 10.49 -26.68
N THR A 270 -3.83 9.79 -26.12
CA THR A 270 -4.23 8.46 -26.62
C THR A 270 -5.72 8.25 -26.85
N GLN A 271 -6.61 8.99 -26.18
CA GLN A 271 -8.04 8.67 -26.15
C GLN A 271 -8.93 9.63 -26.96
N SER A 272 -8.72 10.94 -26.80
CA SER A 272 -9.64 11.96 -27.28
C SER A 272 -8.92 13.15 -27.91
N ASP A 273 -9.53 13.72 -28.96
CA ASP A 273 -9.10 14.99 -29.54
C ASP A 273 -9.70 16.15 -28.75
N PHE A 274 -8.91 17.22 -28.59
CA PHE A 274 -9.33 18.49 -27.97
C PHE A 274 -9.04 19.66 -28.93
N PRO A 275 -9.90 19.86 -29.96
CA PRO A 275 -9.61 20.83 -31.02
C PRO A 275 -9.45 22.27 -30.55
N GLU A 276 -10.18 22.69 -29.50
CA GLU A 276 -10.10 24.01 -28.88
C GLU A 276 -8.71 24.30 -28.29
N HIS A 277 -7.98 23.25 -27.92
CA HIS A 277 -6.60 23.32 -27.41
C HIS A 277 -5.56 22.81 -28.42
N GLN A 278 -5.98 22.54 -29.68
CA GLN A 278 -5.11 22.00 -30.75
C GLN A 278 -4.39 20.71 -30.37
N MET A 279 -5.04 19.88 -29.54
CA MET A 279 -4.53 18.56 -29.16
C MET A 279 -5.31 17.48 -29.92
N ARG A 280 -4.60 16.46 -30.39
CA ARG A 280 -5.17 15.27 -31.03
C ARG A 280 -4.53 14.02 -30.44
N ALA A 281 -5.29 12.96 -30.34
CA ALA A 281 -4.76 11.64 -29.94
C ALA A 281 -3.82 11.10 -31.03
N LEU A 282 -2.75 10.45 -30.58
CA LEU A 282 -1.73 9.84 -31.42
C LEU A 282 -1.82 8.31 -31.36
N LYS A 283 -1.43 7.63 -32.42
CA LYS A 283 -1.27 6.18 -32.38
C LYS A 283 0.06 5.82 -31.74
N LEU A 284 0.09 5.76 -30.43
CA LEU A 284 1.25 5.40 -29.63
C LEU A 284 1.11 3.97 -29.12
N HIS A 285 2.23 3.29 -28.94
CA HIS A 285 2.28 2.13 -28.04
C HIS A 285 2.48 2.65 -26.62
N TYR A 286 1.38 2.79 -25.87
CA TYR A 286 1.37 3.52 -24.62
C TYR A 286 1.30 2.58 -23.42
N VAL A 287 2.25 2.71 -22.52
CA VAL A 287 2.44 1.84 -21.36
C VAL A 287 2.42 2.68 -20.08
N THR A 288 1.70 2.23 -19.08
CA THR A 288 1.65 2.83 -17.74
C THR A 288 2.06 1.82 -16.68
N MET A 289 2.61 2.28 -15.54
CA MET A 289 2.94 1.37 -14.44
C MET A 289 1.71 0.72 -13.83
N THR A 290 0.63 1.50 -13.65
CA THR A 290 -0.65 1.03 -13.07
C THR A 290 -1.81 1.42 -13.98
N SER A 291 -3.00 0.83 -13.80
CA SER A 291 -4.21 1.24 -14.53
C SER A 291 -4.69 2.61 -14.06
N TYR A 292 -4.61 3.63 -14.93
CA TYR A 292 -5.09 4.97 -14.59
C TYR A 292 -6.59 5.11 -14.76
N ASP A 293 -7.17 4.41 -15.73
CA ASP A 293 -8.60 4.36 -15.98
C ASP A 293 -8.93 3.08 -16.77
N ASP A 294 -9.84 2.27 -16.26
CA ASP A 294 -10.20 0.99 -16.88
C ASP A 294 -10.99 1.14 -18.20
N THR A 295 -11.43 2.37 -18.50
CA THR A 295 -12.11 2.68 -19.78
C THR A 295 -11.15 3.03 -20.91
N PHE A 296 -9.87 3.29 -20.61
CA PHE A 296 -8.87 3.63 -21.62
C PHE A 296 -8.57 2.45 -22.54
N LYS A 297 -8.51 2.75 -23.85
CA LYS A 297 -8.25 1.77 -24.90
C LYS A 297 -6.81 1.90 -25.40
N GLY A 298 -6.17 0.76 -25.68
CA GLY A 298 -4.80 0.76 -26.24
C GLY A 298 -3.72 1.23 -25.28
N VAL A 299 -4.03 1.29 -23.96
CA VAL A 299 -3.05 1.54 -22.90
C VAL A 299 -2.72 0.19 -22.25
N GLU A 300 -1.44 -0.18 -22.29
CA GLU A 300 -0.94 -1.39 -21.64
C GLU A 300 -0.45 -1.06 -20.23
N VAL A 301 -0.60 -2.01 -19.31
CA VAL A 301 -0.31 -1.81 -17.87
C VAL A 301 0.68 -2.86 -17.40
N VAL A 302 1.80 -2.41 -16.79
CA VAL A 302 2.86 -3.28 -16.25
C VAL A 302 2.38 -3.96 -14.96
N PHE A 303 1.97 -3.17 -13.97
CA PHE A 303 1.50 -3.67 -12.67
C PHE A 303 -0.02 -3.55 -12.59
N ARG A 304 -0.72 -4.57 -13.03
CA ARG A 304 -2.18 -4.60 -12.89
C ARG A 304 -2.55 -4.78 -11.43
N LYS A 305 -3.72 -4.25 -11.02
CA LYS A 305 -4.29 -4.58 -9.71
C LYS A 305 -4.46 -6.10 -9.63
N ASP A 306 -3.78 -6.70 -8.67
CA ASP A 306 -4.05 -8.09 -8.34
C ASP A 306 -5.43 -8.13 -7.69
N ASN A 307 -6.40 -8.78 -8.34
CA ASN A 307 -7.58 -9.25 -7.64
C ASN A 307 -7.08 -10.27 -6.62
N LEU A 308 -7.13 -9.92 -5.35
CA LEU A 308 -6.72 -10.82 -4.27
C LEU A 308 -7.69 -11.99 -4.25
N SER A 309 -7.36 -13.05 -5.00
CA SER A 309 -8.11 -14.31 -5.01
C SER A 309 -7.59 -15.25 -3.92
N ASN A 310 -8.42 -16.23 -3.58
CA ASN A 310 -8.11 -17.22 -2.55
C ASN A 310 -7.74 -16.56 -1.20
N THR A 311 -8.47 -15.50 -0.80
CA THR A 311 -8.42 -14.98 0.57
C THR A 311 -8.98 -16.00 1.55
N LEU A 312 -8.69 -15.83 2.84
CA LEU A 312 -9.18 -16.78 3.86
C LEU A 312 -10.70 -16.98 3.80
N GLY A 313 -11.46 -15.90 3.62
CA GLY A 313 -12.93 -15.99 3.49
C GLY A 313 -13.39 -16.81 2.28
N GLU A 314 -12.73 -16.62 1.13
CA GLU A 314 -13.04 -17.36 -0.11
C GLU A 314 -12.67 -18.85 0.00
N VAL A 315 -11.53 -19.15 0.63
CA VAL A 315 -11.09 -20.54 0.87
C VAL A 315 -12.05 -21.26 1.82
N LEU A 316 -12.52 -20.57 2.86
CA LEU A 316 -13.51 -21.11 3.80
C LEU A 316 -14.86 -21.33 3.12
N GLU A 317 -15.37 -20.39 2.30
CA GLU A 317 -16.55 -20.56 1.46
C GLU A 317 -16.44 -21.82 0.59
N SER A 318 -15.31 -21.94 -0.15
CA SER A 318 -15.03 -23.08 -1.03
C SER A 318 -14.96 -24.42 -0.27
N ALA A 319 -14.59 -24.39 1.01
CA ALA A 319 -14.56 -25.55 1.90
C ALA A 319 -15.92 -25.80 2.60
N GLY A 320 -16.97 -25.04 2.26
CA GLY A 320 -18.31 -25.13 2.86
C GLY A 320 -18.34 -24.77 4.35
N LYS A 321 -17.46 -23.82 4.78
CA LYS A 321 -17.33 -23.39 6.16
C LYS A 321 -18.14 -22.13 6.43
N THR A 322 -18.79 -22.10 7.59
CA THR A 322 -19.48 -20.91 8.08
C THR A 322 -18.52 -19.95 8.77
N GLN A 323 -18.77 -18.65 8.62
CA GLN A 323 -17.87 -17.62 9.17
C GLN A 323 -18.66 -16.42 9.70
N ILE A 324 -18.10 -15.76 10.74
CA ILE A 324 -18.60 -14.50 11.29
C ILE A 324 -17.52 -13.43 11.19
N ARG A 325 -17.91 -12.22 10.79
CA ARG A 325 -17.12 -10.98 10.88
C ARG A 325 -17.77 -10.07 11.90
N ILE A 326 -17.03 -9.59 12.88
CA ILE A 326 -17.57 -8.72 13.91
C ILE A 326 -16.58 -7.63 14.31
N ALA A 327 -17.04 -6.40 14.33
CA ALA A 327 -16.34 -5.23 14.83
C ALA A 327 -17.32 -4.10 15.11
N GLU A 328 -16.85 -3.04 15.75
CA GLU A 328 -17.57 -1.78 15.79
C GLU A 328 -17.36 -0.93 14.52
N THR A 329 -18.17 0.13 14.34
CA THR A 329 -18.25 0.92 13.08
C THR A 329 -16.87 1.32 12.55
N GLU A 330 -15.94 1.78 13.39
CA GLU A 330 -14.60 2.23 13.00
C GLU A 330 -13.75 1.13 12.36
N LYS A 331 -13.92 -0.11 12.78
CA LYS A 331 -13.13 -1.25 12.32
C LYS A 331 -13.93 -2.29 11.51
N TYR A 332 -15.21 -2.01 11.24
CA TYR A 332 -16.05 -2.90 10.45
C TYR A 332 -15.54 -3.10 9.01
N PRO A 333 -15.11 -2.07 8.27
CA PRO A 333 -14.49 -2.25 6.96
C PRO A 333 -13.22 -3.11 7.02
N HIS A 334 -12.47 -3.08 8.13
CA HIS A 334 -11.23 -3.82 8.28
C HIS A 334 -11.48 -5.34 8.34
N VAL A 335 -12.44 -5.80 9.13
CA VAL A 335 -12.79 -7.23 9.21
C VAL A 335 -13.64 -7.72 8.04
N THR A 336 -14.19 -6.82 7.20
CA THR A 336 -15.00 -7.14 6.01
C THR A 336 -14.25 -6.86 4.73
N PHE A 337 -14.29 -5.64 4.21
CA PHE A 337 -13.73 -5.23 2.92
C PHE A 337 -12.22 -5.54 2.80
N PHE A 338 -11.40 -5.03 3.72
CA PHE A 338 -9.94 -5.21 3.66
C PHE A 338 -9.55 -6.67 3.90
N PHE A 339 -10.10 -7.32 4.90
CA PHE A 339 -9.84 -8.73 5.17
C PHE A 339 -10.27 -9.65 4.02
N SER A 340 -11.29 -9.26 3.26
CA SER A 340 -11.77 -10.00 2.08
C SER A 340 -11.05 -9.60 0.78
N GLY A 341 -9.92 -8.86 0.87
CA GLY A 341 -9.11 -8.49 -0.29
C GLY A 341 -9.76 -7.45 -1.22
N GLY A 342 -10.61 -6.57 -0.67
CA GLY A 342 -11.32 -5.53 -1.41
C GLY A 342 -12.71 -5.97 -1.92
N ARG A 343 -13.23 -7.10 -1.44
CA ARG A 343 -14.59 -7.59 -1.78
C ARG A 343 -15.62 -7.01 -0.81
N GLU A 344 -16.63 -6.35 -1.36
CA GLU A 344 -17.76 -5.79 -0.58
C GLU A 344 -18.76 -6.86 -0.18
N GLU A 345 -19.14 -7.73 -1.13
CA GLU A 345 -20.20 -8.74 -0.92
C GLU A 345 -19.74 -9.83 0.06
N PRO A 346 -20.59 -10.22 1.01
CA PRO A 346 -20.33 -11.35 1.89
C PRO A 346 -20.07 -12.64 1.11
N PHE A 347 -19.28 -13.55 1.68
CA PHE A 347 -19.15 -14.91 1.19
C PHE A 347 -20.38 -15.75 1.55
N GLU A 348 -20.64 -16.82 0.82
CA GLU A 348 -21.68 -17.77 1.20
C GLU A 348 -21.36 -18.38 2.59
N GLY A 349 -22.31 -18.35 3.51
CA GLY A 349 -22.11 -18.77 4.91
C GLY A 349 -21.39 -17.72 5.79
N GLU A 350 -21.21 -16.48 5.32
CA GLU A 350 -20.67 -15.37 6.11
C GLU A 350 -21.81 -14.56 6.75
N GLU A 351 -21.77 -14.45 8.07
CA GLU A 351 -22.61 -13.53 8.86
C GLU A 351 -21.76 -12.32 9.28
N ARG A 352 -22.30 -11.11 9.16
CA ARG A 352 -21.66 -9.85 9.54
C ARG A 352 -22.39 -9.22 10.71
N LEU A 353 -21.68 -8.96 11.81
CA LEU A 353 -22.20 -8.33 13.01
C LEU A 353 -21.53 -6.95 13.19
N LEU A 354 -22.31 -5.90 13.04
CA LEU A 354 -21.86 -4.52 13.25
C LEU A 354 -22.36 -4.02 14.60
N CYS A 355 -21.44 -3.62 15.49
CA CYS A 355 -21.74 -2.90 16.71
C CYS A 355 -21.50 -1.41 16.48
N PRO A 356 -22.50 -0.53 16.65
CA PRO A 356 -22.29 0.92 16.41
C PRO A 356 -21.26 1.50 17.37
N SER A 357 -20.26 2.22 16.85
CA SER A 357 -19.33 3.00 17.70
C SER A 357 -20.04 4.13 18.43
N PRO A 358 -19.60 4.53 19.62
CA PRO A 358 -20.22 5.61 20.40
C PRO A 358 -20.09 6.95 19.65
N LYS A 359 -21.13 7.77 19.73
CA LYS A 359 -21.22 9.08 19.08
C LYS A 359 -20.60 10.17 19.96
N VAL A 360 -19.29 10.11 20.17
CA VAL A 360 -18.50 11.09 20.91
C VAL A 360 -17.56 11.85 19.97
N ALA A 361 -17.08 13.01 20.39
CA ALA A 361 -16.18 13.81 19.55
C ALA A 361 -14.81 13.13 19.39
N THR A 362 -14.28 12.56 20.47
CA THR A 362 -13.03 11.79 20.52
C THR A 362 -13.20 10.63 21.51
N TYR A 363 -12.53 9.52 21.28
CA TYR A 363 -12.77 8.28 22.03
C TYR A 363 -12.13 8.27 23.45
N ASP A 364 -11.31 9.24 23.79
CA ASP A 364 -10.88 9.46 25.18
C ASP A 364 -12.06 9.82 26.12
N LEU A 365 -13.16 10.33 25.56
CA LEU A 365 -14.39 10.63 26.31
C LEU A 365 -15.21 9.37 26.65
N GLN A 366 -15.00 8.28 25.93
CA GLN A 366 -15.63 6.97 26.14
C GLN A 366 -14.67 5.85 25.72
N PRO A 367 -13.62 5.56 26.52
CA PRO A 367 -12.58 4.60 26.17
C PRO A 367 -13.06 3.15 26.03
N GLU A 368 -14.17 2.80 26.68
CA GLU A 368 -14.82 1.51 26.57
C GLU A 368 -15.34 1.25 25.14
N MET A 369 -15.60 2.31 24.37
CA MET A 369 -16.15 2.26 23.03
C MET A 369 -17.31 1.26 22.95
N SER A 370 -17.29 0.32 22.01
CA SER A 370 -18.31 -0.71 21.85
C SER A 370 -17.79 -2.13 22.16
N ALA A 371 -16.69 -2.27 22.90
CA ALA A 371 -16.13 -3.58 23.24
C ALA A 371 -17.13 -4.46 24.01
N GLY A 372 -17.94 -3.87 24.90
CA GLY A 372 -19.01 -4.55 25.62
C GLY A 372 -20.09 -5.10 24.68
N ASP A 373 -20.52 -4.31 23.70
CA ASP A 373 -21.53 -4.71 22.72
C ASP A 373 -21.02 -5.84 21.80
N ILE A 374 -19.74 -5.77 21.39
CA ILE A 374 -19.05 -6.83 20.63
C ILE A 374 -19.06 -8.14 21.44
N ARG A 375 -18.65 -8.10 22.70
CA ARG A 375 -18.70 -9.26 23.60
C ARG A 375 -20.12 -9.83 23.69
N ASP A 376 -21.09 -8.99 23.93
CA ASP A 376 -22.49 -9.41 24.16
C ASP A 376 -23.14 -9.98 22.87
N ALA A 377 -22.67 -9.53 21.69
CA ALA A 377 -23.11 -10.07 20.41
C ALA A 377 -22.44 -11.41 20.06
N ILE A 378 -21.15 -11.59 20.36
CA ILE A 378 -20.41 -12.78 19.93
C ILE A 378 -20.49 -13.95 20.92
N VAL A 379 -20.58 -13.70 22.22
CA VAL A 379 -20.64 -14.75 23.26
C VAL A 379 -21.78 -15.74 23.01
N PRO A 380 -23.04 -15.34 22.71
CA PRO A 380 -24.09 -16.29 22.36
C PRO A 380 -23.75 -17.14 21.13
N LYS A 381 -23.13 -16.57 20.09
CA LYS A 381 -22.71 -17.29 18.87
C LYS A 381 -21.64 -18.36 19.17
N LEU A 382 -20.65 -18.01 20.00
CA LEU A 382 -19.64 -18.95 20.47
C LEU A 382 -20.27 -20.11 21.23
N LYS A 383 -21.21 -19.84 22.15
CA LYS A 383 -21.92 -20.86 22.93
C LYS A 383 -22.79 -21.76 22.08
N GLU A 384 -23.40 -21.24 20.99
CA GLU A 384 -24.09 -22.06 20.02
C GLU A 384 -23.17 -23.07 19.31
N GLY A 385 -21.92 -22.73 19.13
CA GLY A 385 -20.92 -23.59 18.54
C GLY A 385 -21.17 -24.00 17.08
N LYS A 386 -21.92 -23.22 16.31
CA LYS A 386 -22.31 -23.53 14.92
C LYS A 386 -21.36 -22.95 13.88
N THR A 387 -20.64 -21.89 14.24
CA THR A 387 -19.74 -21.18 13.32
C THR A 387 -18.36 -21.83 13.32
N ASP A 388 -17.82 -22.09 12.13
CA ASP A 388 -16.48 -22.70 11.97
C ASP A 388 -15.35 -21.68 12.18
N PHE A 389 -15.52 -20.43 11.70
CA PHE A 389 -14.50 -19.37 11.77
C PHE A 389 -15.10 -18.04 12.21
N ILE A 390 -14.40 -17.34 13.09
CA ILE A 390 -14.77 -15.99 13.56
C ILE A 390 -13.56 -15.06 13.37
N CYS A 391 -13.78 -13.88 12.77
CA CYS A 391 -12.83 -12.78 12.76
C CYS A 391 -13.43 -11.62 13.54
N LEU A 392 -12.83 -11.28 14.67
CA LEU A 392 -13.27 -10.25 15.60
C LEU A 392 -12.17 -9.20 15.78
N ASN A 393 -12.55 -7.92 15.78
CA ASN A 393 -11.65 -6.81 16.08
C ASN A 393 -12.16 -6.01 17.28
N PHE A 394 -11.29 -5.76 18.25
CA PHE A 394 -11.48 -4.77 19.32
C PHE A 394 -10.67 -3.52 18.97
N ALA A 395 -11.36 -2.42 18.69
CA ALA A 395 -10.80 -1.17 18.19
C ALA A 395 -10.10 -0.30 19.22
N ASN A 396 -10.39 -0.53 20.51
CA ASN A 396 -10.16 0.43 21.59
C ASN A 396 -8.69 0.88 21.74
N PRO A 397 -7.67 -0.01 21.78
CA PRO A 397 -6.29 0.44 22.02
C PRO A 397 -5.78 1.37 20.91
N ASP A 398 -6.18 1.12 19.66
CA ASP A 398 -5.82 1.97 18.53
C ASP A 398 -6.58 3.29 18.52
N MET A 399 -7.91 3.23 18.54
CA MET A 399 -8.74 4.43 18.39
C MET A 399 -8.60 5.41 19.56
N VAL A 400 -8.45 4.90 20.78
CA VAL A 400 -8.17 5.73 21.95
C VAL A 400 -6.72 6.18 21.98
N GLY A 401 -5.78 5.33 21.54
CA GLY A 401 -4.36 5.67 21.39
C GLY A 401 -4.15 6.90 20.51
N HIS A 402 -4.89 7.01 19.41
CA HIS A 402 -4.86 8.19 18.53
C HIS A 402 -5.24 9.51 19.20
N THR A 403 -5.87 9.48 20.36
CA THR A 403 -6.19 10.72 21.12
C THR A 403 -4.98 11.27 21.89
N GLY A 404 -3.92 10.46 22.12
CA GLY A 404 -2.76 10.82 22.91
C GLY A 404 -3.03 10.93 24.42
N VAL A 405 -4.20 10.50 24.90
CA VAL A 405 -4.59 10.59 26.32
C VAL A 405 -4.26 9.27 27.02
N MET A 406 -3.16 9.24 27.77
CA MET A 406 -2.63 8.04 28.43
C MET A 406 -3.67 7.33 29.31
N GLU A 407 -4.36 8.05 30.21
CA GLU A 407 -5.31 7.45 31.14
C GLU A 407 -6.52 6.81 30.40
N ALA A 408 -6.93 7.41 29.29
CA ALA A 408 -7.99 6.86 28.47
C ALA A 408 -7.53 5.59 27.74
N ALA A 409 -6.31 5.58 27.20
CA ALA A 409 -5.72 4.41 26.54
C ALA A 409 -5.52 3.24 27.52
N VAL A 410 -5.09 3.51 28.77
CA VAL A 410 -5.04 2.51 29.84
C VAL A 410 -6.42 1.90 30.07
N LYS A 411 -7.45 2.72 30.20
CA LYS A 411 -8.83 2.26 30.41
C LYS A 411 -9.35 1.44 29.22
N ALA A 412 -8.98 1.82 28.01
CA ALA A 412 -9.29 1.07 26.78
C ALA A 412 -8.70 -0.34 26.81
N CYS A 413 -7.41 -0.48 27.17
CA CYS A 413 -6.74 -1.77 27.30
C CYS A 413 -7.38 -2.66 28.38
N GLU A 414 -7.71 -2.10 29.55
CA GLU A 414 -8.38 -2.83 30.63
C GLU A 414 -9.78 -3.32 30.21
N THR A 415 -10.52 -2.52 29.44
CA THR A 415 -11.84 -2.90 28.93
C THR A 415 -11.75 -4.04 27.94
N VAL A 416 -10.76 -3.99 27.03
CA VAL A 416 -10.51 -5.05 26.06
C VAL A 416 -10.10 -6.35 26.74
N ASP A 417 -9.21 -6.30 27.74
CA ASP A 417 -8.79 -7.46 28.55
C ASP A 417 -10.00 -8.21 29.13
N HIS A 418 -10.89 -7.46 29.77
CA HIS A 418 -12.12 -8.02 30.40
C HIS A 418 -13.07 -8.62 29.36
N CYS A 419 -13.29 -7.94 28.22
CA CYS A 419 -14.18 -8.45 27.16
C CYS A 419 -13.57 -9.67 26.49
N LEU A 420 -12.26 -9.67 26.21
CA LEU A 420 -11.51 -10.78 25.64
C LEU A 420 -11.61 -12.03 26.50
N GLN A 421 -11.44 -11.90 27.83
CA GLN A 421 -11.61 -13.02 28.77
C GLN A 421 -12.98 -13.69 28.57
N SER A 422 -14.05 -12.89 28.57
CA SER A 422 -15.43 -13.41 28.44
C SER A 422 -15.64 -14.14 27.08
N VAL A 423 -15.06 -13.62 26.00
CA VAL A 423 -15.12 -14.21 24.64
C VAL A 423 -14.39 -15.54 24.60
N VAL A 424 -13.18 -15.62 25.14
CA VAL A 424 -12.36 -16.83 25.14
C VAL A 424 -13.00 -17.92 26.02
N GLU A 425 -13.45 -17.57 27.22
CA GLU A 425 -14.11 -18.52 28.12
C GLU A 425 -15.39 -19.10 27.48
N ALA A 426 -16.19 -18.29 26.80
CA ALA A 426 -17.38 -18.77 26.09
C ALA A 426 -17.05 -19.73 24.94
N GLY A 427 -15.94 -19.51 24.24
CA GLY A 427 -15.52 -20.39 23.14
C GLY A 427 -14.93 -21.71 23.61
N PHE A 428 -14.33 -21.77 24.81
CA PHE A 428 -13.81 -23.02 25.38
C PHE A 428 -14.93 -24.05 25.59
N GLU A 429 -16.16 -23.62 25.89
CA GLU A 429 -17.30 -24.54 26.05
C GLU A 429 -17.59 -25.34 24.76
N GLN A 430 -17.14 -24.87 23.60
CA GLN A 430 -17.37 -25.46 22.27
C GLN A 430 -16.08 -25.86 21.54
N ASP A 431 -14.94 -25.97 22.25
CA ASP A 431 -13.60 -26.34 21.74
C ASP A 431 -13.09 -25.43 20.62
N TYR A 432 -13.40 -24.12 20.69
CA TYR A 432 -12.77 -23.15 19.81
C TYR A 432 -11.27 -23.03 20.09
N GLN A 433 -10.49 -22.90 19.02
CA GLN A 433 -9.10 -22.48 19.10
C GLN A 433 -9.04 -21.00 18.80
N PHE A 434 -8.20 -20.26 19.51
CA PHE A 434 -8.05 -18.83 19.32
C PHE A 434 -6.63 -18.52 18.84
N ILE A 435 -6.53 -17.68 17.79
CA ILE A 435 -5.35 -16.91 17.49
C ILE A 435 -5.69 -15.47 17.89
N ILE A 436 -4.94 -14.96 18.87
CA ILE A 436 -5.14 -13.62 19.42
C ILE A 436 -3.88 -12.82 19.12
N LEU A 437 -3.99 -11.71 18.38
CA LEU A 437 -2.87 -10.86 18.01
C LEU A 437 -3.32 -9.42 17.82
N ALA A 438 -2.40 -8.52 17.49
CA ALA A 438 -2.71 -7.20 16.94
C ALA A 438 -2.29 -7.10 15.47
N ASP A 439 -2.79 -6.12 14.77
CA ASP A 439 -2.46 -5.83 13.35
C ASP A 439 -1.35 -4.77 13.20
N HIS A 440 -1.13 -3.95 14.22
CA HIS A 440 -0.02 -3.00 14.40
C HIS A 440 0.05 -2.54 15.85
N GLY A 441 1.06 -1.75 16.19
CA GLY A 441 1.17 -1.07 17.47
C GLY A 441 0.65 0.37 17.43
N ASN A 442 0.17 0.87 18.59
CA ASN A 442 -0.23 2.25 18.85
C ASN A 442 -0.14 2.52 20.36
N ALA A 443 -0.93 1.82 21.19
CA ALA A 443 -1.02 2.03 22.64
C ALA A 443 0.27 1.61 23.40
N ASP A 444 1.20 0.95 22.74
CA ASP A 444 2.54 0.60 23.25
C ASP A 444 3.46 1.84 23.38
N CYS A 445 3.14 2.94 22.70
CA CYS A 445 3.94 4.18 22.77
C CYS A 445 3.05 5.42 22.72
N MET A 446 2.61 5.91 23.87
CA MET A 446 1.72 7.06 24.02
C MET A 446 2.45 8.41 24.18
N LEU A 447 3.77 8.40 24.34
CA LEU A 447 4.59 9.62 24.52
C LEU A 447 5.80 9.57 23.59
N ASN A 448 6.08 10.70 22.95
CA ASN A 448 7.30 10.95 22.21
C ASN A 448 8.51 11.14 23.16
N GLU A 449 9.73 11.13 22.62
CA GLU A 449 10.97 11.34 23.40
C GLU A 449 11.00 12.69 24.13
N ASP A 450 10.34 13.70 23.59
CA ASP A 450 10.22 15.03 24.21
C ASP A 450 9.11 15.14 25.28
N GLY A 451 8.40 14.03 25.53
CA GLY A 451 7.29 13.95 26.49
C GLY A 451 5.95 14.46 25.93
N SER A 452 5.88 14.88 24.68
CA SER A 452 4.61 15.22 24.02
C SER A 452 3.79 13.96 23.73
N PRO A 453 2.44 14.05 23.66
CA PRO A 453 1.62 12.91 23.28
C PRO A 453 2.00 12.36 21.90
N ASN A 454 2.18 11.04 21.80
CA ASN A 454 2.24 10.32 20.53
C ASN A 454 0.84 9.85 20.15
N THR A 455 0.43 10.12 18.91
CA THR A 455 -0.86 9.72 18.34
C THR A 455 -0.71 8.86 17.09
N ALA A 456 0.53 8.53 16.71
CA ALA A 456 0.85 7.74 15.54
C ALA A 456 1.01 6.25 15.91
N HIS A 457 0.85 5.38 14.90
CA HIS A 457 1.20 3.98 15.04
C HIS A 457 2.70 3.80 15.30
N THR A 458 3.08 2.60 15.72
CA THR A 458 4.48 2.24 15.94
C THR A 458 4.97 1.21 14.90
N THR A 459 6.27 1.00 14.84
CA THR A 459 6.89 -0.04 14.02
C THR A 459 7.22 -1.29 14.83
N THR A 460 6.76 -1.37 16.08
CA THR A 460 7.02 -2.47 16.99
C THR A 460 6.35 -3.76 16.52
N VAL A 461 6.89 -4.90 16.96
CA VAL A 461 6.22 -6.19 16.77
C VAL A 461 5.01 -6.30 17.70
N VAL A 462 4.08 -7.16 17.35
CA VAL A 462 2.88 -7.41 18.15
C VAL A 462 2.89 -8.84 18.70
N PRO A 463 2.23 -9.08 19.86
CA PRO A 463 2.08 -10.44 20.39
C PRO A 463 1.10 -11.25 19.53
N CYS A 464 1.34 -12.58 19.47
CA CYS A 464 0.41 -13.55 18.89
C CYS A 464 0.34 -14.77 19.79
N PHE A 465 -0.86 -15.13 20.23
CA PHE A 465 -1.11 -16.25 21.13
C PHE A 465 -1.92 -17.36 20.45
N LEU A 466 -1.57 -18.63 20.72
CA LEU A 466 -2.39 -19.78 20.39
C LEU A 466 -3.07 -20.30 21.66
N VAL A 467 -4.38 -20.12 21.76
CA VAL A 467 -5.17 -20.41 22.96
C VAL A 467 -6.22 -21.48 22.66
N GLY A 468 -6.37 -22.46 23.56
CA GLY A 468 -7.25 -23.62 23.39
C GLY A 468 -6.52 -24.95 23.40
N SER A 469 -7.22 -26.05 23.12
CA SER A 469 -6.66 -27.41 23.18
C SER A 469 -5.47 -27.65 22.25
N SER A 470 -5.35 -26.91 21.14
CA SER A 470 -4.22 -26.99 20.22
C SER A 470 -2.91 -26.48 20.83
N SER A 471 -2.98 -25.65 21.87
CA SER A 471 -1.81 -25.14 22.58
C SER A 471 -0.99 -26.22 23.30
N GLU A 472 -1.59 -27.35 23.58
CA GLU A 472 -0.89 -28.50 24.16
C GLU A 472 0.01 -29.22 23.15
N THR A 473 -0.37 -29.18 21.87
CA THR A 473 0.28 -29.88 20.76
C THR A 473 1.29 -29.03 20.01
N TYR A 474 1.03 -27.73 19.92
CA TYR A 474 1.82 -26.82 19.09
C TYR A 474 2.46 -25.70 19.91
N SER A 475 3.62 -25.25 19.45
CA SER A 475 4.21 -23.93 19.71
C SER A 475 4.04 -23.06 18.48
N LEU A 476 4.41 -21.76 18.57
CA LEU A 476 4.37 -20.83 17.46
C LEU A 476 5.78 -20.37 17.07
N ASN A 477 6.06 -20.29 15.77
CA ASN A 477 7.23 -19.62 15.23
C ASN A 477 6.95 -18.12 15.05
N GLU A 478 8.01 -17.31 15.07
CA GLU A 478 7.91 -15.89 14.65
C GLU A 478 7.48 -15.77 13.19
N GLY A 479 6.81 -14.67 12.88
CA GLY A 479 6.31 -14.46 11.53
C GLY A 479 5.83 -13.03 11.27
N LYS A 480 4.95 -12.90 10.29
CA LYS A 480 4.31 -11.66 9.86
C LYS A 480 2.82 -11.86 9.62
N LEU A 481 2.07 -10.78 9.44
CA LEU A 481 0.60 -10.84 9.34
C LEU A 481 0.11 -11.78 8.22
N GLY A 482 0.84 -11.84 7.10
CA GLY A 482 0.52 -12.75 5.99
C GLY A 482 0.61 -14.25 6.33
N ASP A 483 1.18 -14.63 7.47
CA ASP A 483 1.35 -16.02 7.91
C ASP A 483 0.15 -16.52 8.74
N ILE A 484 -0.74 -15.62 9.12
CA ILE A 484 -1.86 -15.93 10.02
C ILE A 484 -2.95 -16.75 9.31
N ALA A 485 -3.37 -16.39 8.09
CA ALA A 485 -4.38 -17.18 7.37
C ALA A 485 -3.91 -18.64 7.11
N PRO A 486 -2.68 -18.90 6.63
CA PRO A 486 -2.14 -20.26 6.56
C PRO A 486 -2.20 -21.02 7.89
N THR A 487 -1.91 -20.33 9.00
CA THR A 487 -1.94 -20.90 10.35
C THR A 487 -3.39 -21.23 10.77
N VAL A 488 -4.35 -20.35 10.50
CA VAL A 488 -5.79 -20.61 10.72
C VAL A 488 -6.26 -21.81 9.92
N LEU A 489 -5.93 -21.87 8.62
CA LEU A 489 -6.30 -23.01 7.76
C LEU A 489 -5.72 -24.32 8.26
N ALA A 490 -4.47 -24.33 8.74
CA ALA A 490 -3.85 -25.51 9.32
C ALA A 490 -4.58 -25.99 10.59
N LEU A 491 -4.98 -25.09 11.51
CA LEU A 491 -5.79 -25.42 12.68
C LEU A 491 -7.15 -26.01 12.30
N MET A 492 -7.78 -25.46 11.25
CA MET A 492 -9.06 -25.91 10.76
C MET A 492 -8.98 -27.19 9.90
N GLY A 493 -7.77 -27.64 9.54
CA GLY A 493 -7.56 -28.78 8.66
C GLY A 493 -8.05 -28.53 7.22
N VAL A 494 -7.95 -27.29 6.75
CA VAL A 494 -8.25 -26.87 5.39
C VAL A 494 -6.95 -26.67 4.63
N ALA A 495 -6.89 -27.09 3.36
CA ALA A 495 -5.68 -26.96 2.55
C ALA A 495 -5.39 -25.49 2.20
N GLN A 496 -4.13 -25.10 2.34
CA GLN A 496 -3.64 -23.79 1.94
C GLN A 496 -3.57 -23.71 0.40
N PRO A 497 -4.18 -22.69 -0.25
CA PRO A 497 -4.04 -22.51 -1.69
C PRO A 497 -2.65 -21.95 -2.04
N LYS A 498 -2.21 -22.16 -3.28
CA LYS A 498 -0.88 -21.75 -3.75
C LYS A 498 -0.66 -20.22 -3.75
N GLU A 499 -1.74 -19.46 -3.86
CA GLU A 499 -1.75 -18.00 -3.83
C GLU A 499 -1.42 -17.44 -2.43
N MET A 500 -1.70 -18.18 -1.38
CA MET A 500 -1.24 -17.86 -0.03
C MET A 500 0.23 -18.24 0.11
N THR A 501 1.13 -17.28 -0.01
CA THR A 501 2.58 -17.49 0.11
C THR A 501 3.10 -17.38 1.53
N GLY A 502 2.24 -17.02 2.49
CA GLY A 502 2.55 -17.04 3.91
C GLY A 502 2.83 -18.46 4.41
N VAL A 503 3.52 -18.57 5.53
CA VAL A 503 3.89 -19.84 6.13
C VAL A 503 3.01 -20.17 7.33
N ASN A 504 2.73 -21.44 7.54
CA ASN A 504 2.07 -21.90 8.75
C ASN A 504 3.03 -21.77 9.94
N LEU A 505 2.63 -21.03 10.98
CA LEU A 505 3.45 -20.77 12.17
C LEU A 505 3.41 -21.88 13.22
N LEU A 506 2.53 -22.89 13.07
CA LEU A 506 2.43 -24.01 14.02
C LEU A 506 3.66 -24.89 13.93
N ASN A 507 4.29 -25.13 15.06
CA ASN A 507 5.41 -26.06 15.22
C ASN A 507 5.02 -27.14 16.23
N ALA A 508 5.05 -28.40 15.81
CA ALA A 508 4.71 -29.51 16.68
C ALA A 508 5.71 -29.60 17.85
N LYS A 509 5.20 -29.75 19.08
CA LYS A 509 6.00 -29.91 20.29
C LYS A 509 6.65 -31.28 20.38
#